data_60d778bbf485aa02a7059b57c621d3af
#
_entry.id   60d778bbf485aa02a7059b57c621d3af
#
_cell.length_a   1.000
_cell.length_b   1.000
_cell.length_c   1.000
_cell.angle_alpha   90.00
_cell.angle_beta   90.00
_cell.angle_gamma   90.00
#
_symmetry.space_group_name_H-M   'P 1'
#
loop_
_entity.id
_entity.type
_entity.pdbx_description
1 polymer ?
#
loop_
_entity_poly.entity_id
_entity_poly.type
_entity_poly.pdbx_seq_one_letter_code
_entity_poly.pdbx_strand_id
1 'polypeptide(L)'
;MVSRRGFESRSRAIAEMINERLAEYKTQLGDEVMAGVITLVYDHSRPGLQKQLTDLQHRYVDEVISSLHVQLVDAHTMEVILVQGPASRLQQIADEMVTCRGVSTGKLQLSATILPPVHPLPERLVKTLEMQT
;
A
#
# COMPACT_ATOMS: atom_id res chain seq x y z
N MET A 1 34.94 -20.36 -9.82
CA MET A 1 33.56 -20.32 -10.37
C MET A 1 32.58 -20.79 -9.30
N VAL A 2 31.67 -19.94 -8.89
CA VAL A 2 30.65 -20.33 -7.93
C VAL A 2 29.68 -21.27 -8.61
N SER A 3 29.45 -22.43 -8.05
CA SER A 3 28.46 -23.37 -8.59
C SER A 3 27.09 -22.75 -8.56
N ARG A 4 26.20 -23.17 -9.47
CA ARG A 4 24.82 -22.72 -9.53
C ARG A 4 24.13 -22.89 -8.18
N ARG A 5 24.41 -23.96 -7.46
CA ARG A 5 23.92 -24.23 -6.13
C ARG A 5 24.39 -23.18 -5.11
N GLY A 6 25.66 -22.80 -5.16
CA GLY A 6 26.19 -21.76 -4.28
C GLY A 6 25.55 -20.41 -4.50
N PHE A 7 25.28 -20.06 -5.77
CA PHE A 7 24.60 -18.82 -6.12
C PHE A 7 23.16 -18.81 -5.59
N GLU A 8 22.42 -19.88 -5.77
CA GLU A 8 21.06 -20.01 -5.28
C GLU A 8 20.99 -19.95 -3.75
N SER A 9 21.94 -20.58 -3.06
CA SER A 9 22.03 -20.51 -1.59
C SER A 9 22.31 -19.10 -1.08
N ARG A 10 23.19 -18.37 -1.75
CA ARG A 10 23.51 -16.98 -1.40
C ARG A 10 22.30 -16.06 -1.62
N SER A 11 21.64 -16.21 -2.77
CA SER A 11 20.44 -15.44 -3.08
C SER A 11 19.33 -15.68 -2.06
N ARG A 12 19.14 -16.93 -1.67
CA ARG A 12 18.15 -17.28 -0.66
C ARG A 12 18.51 -16.70 0.71
N ALA A 13 19.77 -16.77 1.10
CA ALA A 13 20.21 -16.20 2.36
C ALA A 13 20.00 -14.68 2.41
N ILE A 14 20.30 -13.98 1.32
CA ILE A 14 20.07 -12.53 1.23
C ILE A 14 18.58 -12.23 1.32
N ALA A 15 17.74 -12.98 0.61
CA ALA A 15 16.30 -12.81 0.66
C ALA A 15 15.75 -13.03 2.07
N GLU A 16 16.23 -14.04 2.77
CA GLU A 16 15.83 -14.32 4.15
C GLU A 16 16.23 -13.18 5.09
N MET A 17 17.45 -12.65 4.94
CA MET A 17 17.91 -11.50 5.74
C MET A 17 17.05 -10.26 5.51
N ILE A 18 16.68 -9.99 4.26
CA ILE A 18 15.81 -8.86 3.92
C ILE A 18 14.43 -9.07 4.54
N ASN A 19 13.88 -10.28 4.43
CA ASN A 19 12.57 -10.61 5.00
C ASN A 19 12.57 -10.49 6.53
N GLU A 20 13.66 -10.92 7.19
CA GLU A 20 13.80 -10.78 8.64
C GLU A 20 13.80 -9.30 9.06
N ARG A 21 14.55 -8.46 8.36
CA ARG A 21 14.58 -7.03 8.63
C ARG A 21 13.23 -6.35 8.39
N LEU A 22 12.55 -6.73 7.33
CA LEU A 22 11.21 -6.23 7.07
C LEU A 22 10.22 -6.66 8.14
N ALA A 23 10.32 -7.90 8.62
CA ALA A 23 9.49 -8.40 9.71
C ALA A 23 9.73 -7.63 11.00
N GLU A 24 11.00 -7.40 11.35
CA GLU A 24 11.35 -6.58 12.51
C GLU A 24 10.82 -5.15 12.38
N TYR A 25 11.02 -4.55 11.22
CA TYR A 25 10.52 -3.20 10.93
C TYR A 25 8.99 -3.13 11.07
N LYS A 26 8.28 -4.10 10.50
CA LYS A 26 6.83 -4.19 10.62
C LYS A 26 6.38 -4.36 12.06
N THR A 27 7.10 -5.17 12.84
CA THR A 27 6.80 -5.39 14.25
C THR A 27 6.99 -4.09 15.05
N GLN A 28 8.05 -3.35 14.78
CA GLN A 28 8.32 -2.08 15.45
C GLN A 28 7.31 -1.00 15.10
N LEU A 29 6.83 -0.97 13.87
CA LEU A 29 5.90 0.05 13.37
C LEU A 29 4.45 -0.42 13.29
N GLY A 30 4.15 -1.66 13.72
CA GLY A 30 2.87 -2.31 13.47
C GLY A 30 1.64 -1.49 13.86
N ASP A 31 1.68 -0.82 14.99
CA ASP A 31 0.55 -0.03 15.49
C ASP A 31 0.72 1.48 15.27
N GLU A 32 1.85 1.89 14.74
CA GLU A 32 2.09 3.30 14.44
C GLU A 32 1.27 3.73 13.24
N VAL A 33 0.57 4.86 13.39
CA VAL A 33 -0.22 5.42 12.29
C VAL A 33 0.72 6.05 11.28
N MET A 34 0.63 5.61 10.04
CA MET A 34 1.46 6.07 8.94
C MET A 34 0.59 6.42 7.74
N ALA A 35 1.10 7.27 6.88
CA ALA A 35 0.54 7.46 5.55
C ALA A 35 1.20 6.49 4.58
N GLY A 36 0.50 6.12 3.54
CA GLY A 36 1.03 5.24 2.52
C GLY A 36 0.41 5.46 1.16
N VAL A 37 1.06 4.93 0.16
CA VAL A 37 0.57 4.92 -1.22
C VAL A 37 0.65 3.49 -1.73
N ILE A 38 -0.49 2.96 -2.15
CA ILE A 38 -0.55 1.66 -2.83
C ILE A 38 -0.68 1.94 -4.32
N THR A 39 0.27 1.44 -5.09
CA THR A 39 0.25 1.56 -6.54
C THR A 39 0.00 0.18 -7.15
N LEU A 40 -1.06 0.06 -7.93
CA LEU A 40 -1.43 -1.18 -8.61
C LEU A 40 -1.43 -0.96 -10.12
N VAL A 41 -1.03 -1.99 -10.86
CA VAL A 41 -1.26 -2.05 -12.30
C VAL A 41 -2.02 -3.33 -12.58
N TYR A 42 -3.17 -3.21 -13.24
CA TYR A 42 -4.04 -4.35 -13.48
C TYR A 42 -4.74 -4.25 -14.83
N ASP A 43 -5.19 -5.41 -15.30
CA ASP A 43 -5.99 -5.52 -16.52
C ASP A 43 -7.45 -5.19 -16.21
N HIS A 44 -7.90 -3.99 -16.64
CA HIS A 44 -9.26 -3.55 -16.37
C HIS A 44 -10.31 -4.28 -17.20
N SER A 45 -9.90 -5.04 -18.22
CA SER A 45 -10.83 -5.86 -19.00
C SER A 45 -11.18 -7.17 -18.31
N ARG A 46 -10.44 -7.54 -17.26
CA ARG A 46 -10.70 -8.79 -16.54
C ARG A 46 -12.02 -8.71 -15.77
N PRO A 47 -12.97 -9.64 -16.05
CA PRO A 47 -14.29 -9.57 -15.41
C PRO A 47 -14.21 -9.63 -13.88
N GLY A 48 -14.90 -8.70 -13.23
CA GLY A 48 -15.02 -8.69 -11.78
C GLY A 48 -13.84 -8.07 -11.02
N LEU A 49 -12.73 -7.80 -11.67
CA LEU A 49 -11.53 -7.30 -10.96
C LEU A 49 -11.74 -5.88 -10.42
N GLN A 50 -12.28 -4.96 -11.23
CA GLN A 50 -12.55 -3.61 -10.76
C GLN A 50 -13.51 -3.60 -9.57
N LYS A 51 -14.55 -4.44 -9.65
CA LYS A 51 -15.50 -4.56 -8.55
C LYS A 51 -14.82 -5.11 -7.30
N GLN A 52 -13.98 -6.13 -7.44
CA GLN A 52 -13.25 -6.72 -6.32
C GLN A 52 -12.36 -5.70 -5.63
N LEU A 53 -11.61 -4.90 -6.40
CA LEU A 53 -10.75 -3.84 -5.86
C LEU A 53 -11.57 -2.73 -5.19
N THR A 54 -12.71 -2.35 -5.78
CA THR A 54 -13.60 -1.37 -5.18
C THR A 54 -14.20 -1.88 -3.88
N ASP A 55 -14.61 -3.13 -3.83
CA ASP A 55 -15.16 -3.75 -2.62
C ASP A 55 -14.12 -3.79 -1.50
N LEU A 56 -12.85 -4.04 -1.82
CA LEU A 56 -11.76 -3.99 -0.85
C LEU A 56 -11.58 -2.57 -0.30
N GLN A 57 -11.64 -1.56 -1.16
CA GLN A 57 -11.54 -0.16 -0.72
C GLN A 57 -12.69 0.23 0.19
N HIS A 58 -13.91 -0.24 -0.09
CA HIS A 58 -15.07 0.00 0.76
C HIS A 58 -14.95 -0.73 2.11
N ARG A 59 -14.40 -1.93 2.11
CA ARG A 59 -14.16 -2.69 3.34
C ARG A 59 -13.20 -1.94 4.26
N TYR A 60 -12.21 -1.30 3.69
CA TYR A 60 -11.18 -0.57 4.43
C TYR A 60 -11.36 0.94 4.33
N VAL A 61 -12.61 1.39 4.36
CA VAL A 61 -12.97 2.81 4.19
C VAL A 61 -12.30 3.71 5.23
N ASP A 62 -11.99 3.19 6.41
CA ASP A 62 -11.34 3.99 7.45
C ASP A 62 -9.88 4.32 7.09
N GLU A 63 -9.22 3.45 6.34
CA GLU A 63 -7.83 3.60 5.97
C GLU A 63 -7.66 4.21 4.58
N VAL A 64 -8.57 3.94 3.65
CA VAL A 64 -8.48 4.42 2.28
C VAL A 64 -8.99 5.85 2.19
N ILE A 65 -8.11 6.77 1.79
CA ILE A 65 -8.44 8.20 1.69
C ILE A 65 -8.98 8.53 0.30
N SER A 66 -8.28 8.10 -0.74
CA SER A 66 -8.57 8.51 -2.12
C SER A 66 -7.89 7.55 -3.08
N SER A 67 -8.38 7.50 -4.31
CA SER A 67 -7.72 6.75 -5.36
C SER A 67 -7.75 7.53 -6.67
N LEU A 68 -6.70 7.35 -7.48
CA LEU A 68 -6.57 7.93 -8.80
C LEU A 68 -6.37 6.80 -9.80
N HIS A 69 -7.13 6.83 -10.88
CA HIS A 69 -7.03 5.86 -11.96
C HIS A 69 -6.37 6.49 -13.17
N VAL A 70 -5.30 5.85 -13.67
CA VAL A 70 -4.61 6.29 -14.88
C VAL A 70 -4.74 5.19 -15.93
N GLN A 71 -5.35 5.52 -17.06
CA GLN A 71 -5.52 4.56 -18.15
C GLN A 71 -4.20 4.38 -18.89
N LEU A 72 -3.77 3.14 -19.01
CA LEU A 72 -2.58 2.76 -19.75
C LEU A 72 -2.96 2.07 -21.06
N VAL A 73 -1.97 1.76 -21.88
CA VAL A 73 -2.18 0.99 -23.11
C VAL A 73 -2.51 -0.47 -22.77
N ASP A 74 -3.05 -1.20 -23.75
CA ASP A 74 -3.32 -2.65 -23.65
C ASP A 74 -4.28 -3.02 -22.51
N ALA A 75 -5.34 -2.23 -22.35
CA ALA A 75 -6.40 -2.47 -21.37
C ALA A 75 -5.92 -2.50 -19.91
N HIS A 76 -4.80 -1.84 -19.62
CA HIS A 76 -4.27 -1.76 -18.26
C HIS A 76 -4.63 -0.43 -17.62
N THR A 77 -4.80 -0.47 -16.30
CA THR A 77 -5.01 0.70 -15.45
C THR A 77 -3.96 0.71 -14.35
N MET A 78 -3.37 1.88 -14.12
CA MET A 78 -2.58 2.11 -12.92
C MET A 78 -3.48 2.83 -11.92
N GLU A 79 -3.63 2.23 -10.75
CA GLU A 79 -4.41 2.84 -9.68
C GLU A 79 -3.47 3.23 -8.54
N VAL A 80 -3.57 4.49 -8.11
CA VAL A 80 -2.78 5.03 -7.01
C VAL A 80 -3.74 5.30 -5.87
N ILE A 81 -3.56 4.60 -4.75
CA ILE A 81 -4.48 4.65 -3.61
C ILE A 81 -3.76 5.27 -2.43
N LEU A 82 -4.28 6.38 -1.93
CA LEU A 82 -3.76 7.03 -0.73
C LEU A 82 -4.40 6.39 0.48
N VAL A 83 -3.58 5.97 1.43
CA VAL A 83 -4.04 5.29 2.64
C VAL A 83 -3.37 5.90 3.88
N GLN A 84 -4.03 5.77 5.01
CA GLN A 84 -3.48 6.17 6.30
C GLN A 84 -4.08 5.30 7.40
N GLY A 85 -3.23 4.83 8.28
CA GLY A 85 -3.64 3.96 9.37
C GLY A 85 -2.45 3.23 9.97
N PRO A 86 -2.70 2.26 10.87
CA PRO A 86 -1.63 1.44 11.40
C PRO A 86 -0.85 0.75 10.28
N ALA A 87 0.47 0.79 10.35
CA ALA A 87 1.34 0.27 9.28
C ALA A 87 1.03 -1.20 8.94
N SER A 88 0.78 -2.03 9.94
CA SER A 88 0.42 -3.44 9.73
C SER A 88 -0.89 -3.58 8.96
N ARG A 89 -1.85 -2.71 9.23
CA ARG A 89 -3.13 -2.71 8.54
C ARG A 89 -2.96 -2.31 7.08
N LEU A 90 -2.15 -1.29 6.81
CA LEU A 90 -1.88 -0.84 5.44
C LEU A 90 -1.21 -1.95 4.64
N GLN A 91 -0.29 -2.69 5.25
CA GLN A 91 0.34 -3.82 4.59
C GLN A 91 -0.65 -4.93 4.28
N GLN A 92 -1.56 -5.21 5.20
CA GLN A 92 -2.63 -6.19 4.98
C GLN A 92 -3.51 -5.79 3.80
N ILE A 93 -3.90 -4.52 3.72
CA ILE A 93 -4.72 -4.01 2.62
C ILE A 93 -3.99 -4.17 1.28
N ALA A 94 -2.73 -3.77 1.23
CA ALA A 94 -1.91 -3.91 0.02
C ALA A 94 -1.78 -5.38 -0.40
N ASP A 95 -1.53 -6.27 0.54
CA ASP A 95 -1.37 -7.69 0.26
C ASP A 95 -2.66 -8.29 -0.33
N GLU A 96 -3.82 -7.92 0.20
CA GLU A 96 -5.09 -8.39 -0.33
C GLU A 96 -5.34 -7.89 -1.76
N MET A 97 -4.96 -6.65 -2.05
CA MET A 97 -5.12 -6.09 -3.40
C MET A 97 -4.17 -6.74 -4.40
N VAL A 98 -2.92 -6.91 -4.01
CA VAL A 98 -1.87 -7.47 -4.90
C VAL A 98 -2.17 -8.93 -5.25
N THR A 99 -2.82 -9.68 -4.36
CA THR A 99 -3.15 -11.09 -4.60
C THR A 99 -4.38 -11.30 -5.45
N CYS A 100 -5.12 -10.25 -5.80
CA CYS A 100 -6.24 -10.37 -6.73
C CYS A 100 -5.74 -10.79 -8.12
N ARG A 101 -6.42 -11.76 -8.74
CA ARG A 101 -6.07 -12.19 -10.09
C ARG A 101 -6.28 -11.06 -11.09
N GLY A 102 -5.28 -10.83 -11.94
CA GLY A 102 -5.31 -9.75 -12.93
C GLY A 102 -4.52 -8.53 -12.50
N VAL A 103 -4.10 -8.46 -11.24
CA VAL A 103 -3.14 -7.45 -10.78
C VAL A 103 -1.75 -7.91 -11.17
N SER A 104 -1.10 -7.19 -12.07
CA SER A 104 0.22 -7.55 -12.58
C SER A 104 1.35 -7.06 -11.68
N THR A 105 1.19 -5.87 -11.09
CA THR A 105 2.14 -5.34 -10.13
C THR A 105 1.40 -4.58 -9.04
N GLY A 106 2.00 -4.57 -7.86
CA GLY A 106 1.48 -3.80 -6.76
C GLY A 106 2.59 -3.48 -5.77
N LYS A 107 2.54 -2.28 -5.21
CA LYS A 107 3.57 -1.81 -4.29
C LYS A 107 2.97 -0.88 -3.25
N LEU A 108 3.33 -1.09 -1.99
CA LEU A 108 3.03 -0.17 -0.90
C LEU A 108 4.27 0.62 -0.53
N GLN A 109 4.16 1.94 -0.52
CA GLN A 109 5.17 2.82 0.04
C GLN A 109 4.63 3.49 1.28
N LEU A 110 5.32 3.31 2.40
CA LEU A 110 4.96 3.92 3.67
C LEU A 110 5.75 5.21 3.89
N SER A 111 5.11 6.17 4.53
CA SER A 111 5.73 7.42 4.93
C SER A 111 5.45 7.67 6.41
N ALA A 112 6.46 8.09 7.15
CA ALA A 112 6.26 8.48 8.54
C ALA A 112 5.47 9.78 8.68
N THR A 113 5.35 10.56 7.61
CA THR A 113 4.60 11.82 7.60
C THR A 113 3.11 11.53 7.48
N ILE A 114 2.33 12.04 8.43
CA ILE A 114 0.88 11.94 8.38
C ILE A 114 0.37 12.93 7.33
N LEU A 115 -0.50 12.43 6.43
CA LEU A 115 -1.09 13.28 5.39
C LEU A 115 -2.10 14.24 6.01
N PRO A 116 -2.16 15.48 5.51
CA PRO A 116 -3.23 16.37 5.92
C PRO A 116 -4.58 15.78 5.48
N PRO A 117 -5.64 16.02 6.26
CA PRO A 117 -6.97 15.51 5.91
C PRO A 117 -7.41 16.01 4.55
N VAL A 118 -7.97 15.11 3.75
CA VAL A 118 -8.49 15.45 2.42
C VAL A 118 -9.81 16.21 2.54
N HIS A 119 -10.58 15.94 3.59
CA HIS A 119 -11.84 16.60 3.86
C HIS A 119 -11.64 17.80 4.77
N PRO A 120 -12.47 18.85 4.65
CA PRO A 120 -12.38 20.00 5.55
C PRO A 120 -12.50 19.54 7.01
N LEU A 121 -11.58 20.03 7.84
CA LEU A 121 -11.66 19.80 9.27
C LEU A 121 -12.80 20.62 9.88
N PRO A 122 -13.44 20.13 10.97
CA PRO A 122 -14.34 20.97 11.75
C PRO A 122 -13.62 22.24 12.17
N GLU A 123 -14.33 23.39 12.17
CA GLU A 123 -13.74 24.68 12.49
C GLU A 123 -12.92 24.68 13.78
N ARG A 124 -13.42 24.01 14.81
CA ARG A 124 -12.73 23.92 16.10
C ARG A 124 -11.35 23.28 15.99
N LEU A 125 -11.18 22.29 15.11
CA LEU A 125 -9.89 21.62 14.90
C LEU A 125 -8.94 22.49 14.09
N VAL A 126 -9.45 23.21 13.12
CA VAL A 126 -8.65 24.18 12.34
C VAL A 126 -8.11 25.26 13.25
N LYS A 127 -8.95 25.83 14.12
CA LYS A 127 -8.53 26.83 15.09
C LYS A 127 -7.46 26.30 16.06
N THR A 128 -7.62 25.07 16.52
CA THR A 128 -6.64 24.42 17.38
C THR A 128 -5.29 24.29 16.70
N LEU A 129 -5.29 23.85 15.44
CA LEU A 129 -4.06 23.73 14.66
C LEU A 129 -3.39 25.07 14.40
N GLU A 130 -4.16 26.11 14.12
CA GLU A 130 -3.64 27.47 13.93
C GLU A 130 -3.01 28.02 15.21
N MET A 131 -3.59 27.70 16.36
CA MET A 131 -3.05 28.13 17.64
C MET A 131 -1.75 27.43 18.03
N GLN A 132 -1.46 26.26 17.44
CA GLN A 132 -0.23 25.51 17.70
C GLN A 132 0.93 25.92 16.79
N THR A 133 0.66 26.68 15.77
CA THR A 133 1.67 27.21 14.87
C THR A 133 2.00 28.64 15.22
#